data_40ece82c5f7b236d6387625bd6a8298e
#
_entry.id   40ece82c5f7b236d6387625bd6a8298e
#
_cell.length_a   1.000
_cell.length_b   1.000
_cell.length_c   1.000
_cell.angle_alpha   90.00
_cell.angle_beta   90.00
_cell.angle_gamma   90.00
#
_symmetry.space_group_name_H-M   'P 1'
#
loop_
_entity.id
_entity.type
_entity.pdbx_description
1 polymer ?
#
loop_
_entity_poly.entity_id
_entity_poly.type
_entity_poly.pdbx_seq_one_letter_code
_entity_poly.pdbx_strand_id
1 'polypeptide(L)'
;MRLRLAVIVLAGAAVVVPAAGAKLTPAEQTWVSPLLKIWNTQYAAGGLVSKQASAKGSLVAGTKANETLLNTLAALVDCKEPHDRIKAAGNPPSPRLDAFQTDLNTACEDDLQGANLVAKSINAVRDGKSSLATSRLRAGISALYKGRLQLVKAYEVITKAGKGSGLTA
;
A
#
# COMPACT_ATOMS: atom_id res chain seq x y z
N MET A 1 25.68 7.64 21.39
CA MET A 1 25.04 6.41 20.86
C MET A 1 24.69 6.68 19.40
N ARG A 2 25.49 6.16 18.46
CA ARG A 2 25.31 6.47 17.01
C ARG A 2 24.31 5.49 16.41
N LEU A 3 23.14 5.98 16.08
CA LEU A 3 22.11 5.23 15.34
C LEU A 3 22.66 4.96 13.93
N ARG A 4 23.06 3.72 13.66
CA ARG A 4 23.35 3.28 12.28
C ARG A 4 22.02 2.98 11.61
N LEU A 5 21.59 3.89 10.75
CA LEU A 5 20.52 3.61 9.77
C LEU A 5 21.00 2.45 8.88
N ALA A 6 20.46 1.27 9.11
CA ALA A 6 20.56 0.18 8.16
C ALA A 6 19.59 0.48 7.01
N VAL A 7 20.13 0.95 5.90
CA VAL A 7 19.41 1.03 4.64
C VAL A 7 19.13 -0.42 4.21
N ILE A 8 17.93 -0.89 4.47
CA ILE A 8 17.43 -2.13 3.88
C ILE A 8 17.15 -1.84 2.41
N VAL A 9 18.10 -2.19 1.56
CA VAL A 9 17.87 -2.32 0.12
C VAL A 9 16.83 -3.43 -0.05
N LEU A 10 15.58 -3.04 -0.23
CA LEU A 10 14.53 -3.93 -0.72
C LEU A 10 14.97 -4.39 -2.11
N ALA A 11 15.53 -5.59 -2.16
CA ALA A 11 15.89 -6.27 -3.38
C ALA A 11 14.70 -6.23 -4.35
N GLY A 12 14.96 -5.73 -5.55
CA GLY A 12 14.00 -5.42 -6.58
C GLY A 12 12.89 -6.46 -6.73
N ALA A 13 11.70 -6.09 -6.30
CA ALA A 13 10.51 -6.62 -6.92
C ALA A 13 10.57 -6.12 -8.37
N ALA A 14 10.90 -7.01 -9.29
CA ALA A 14 10.82 -6.76 -10.71
C ALA A 14 9.44 -6.16 -10.95
N VAL A 15 9.40 -4.90 -11.39
CA VAL A 15 8.18 -4.27 -11.87
C VAL A 15 7.75 -5.15 -13.04
N VAL A 16 6.80 -6.04 -12.80
CA VAL A 16 6.09 -6.72 -13.87
C VAL A 16 5.27 -5.63 -14.55
N VAL A 17 5.92 -4.94 -15.47
CA VAL A 17 5.20 -4.13 -16.44
C VAL A 17 4.40 -5.13 -17.25
N PRO A 18 3.06 -5.16 -17.16
CA PRO A 18 2.29 -6.08 -17.95
C PRO A 18 2.55 -5.76 -19.41
N ALA A 19 3.22 -6.70 -20.08
CA ALA A 19 3.34 -6.68 -21.52
C ALA A 19 1.94 -6.72 -22.13
N ALA A 20 1.70 -5.84 -23.08
CA ALA A 20 0.64 -5.88 -24.08
C ALA A 20 -0.81 -6.01 -23.59
N GLY A 21 -1.47 -4.86 -23.39
CA GLY A 21 -2.92 -4.81 -23.27
C GLY A 21 -3.47 -3.39 -23.26
N ALA A 22 -2.80 -2.48 -22.59
CA ALA A 22 -3.25 -1.13 -22.47
C ALA A 22 -2.34 -0.21 -23.26
N LYS A 23 -2.76 0.18 -24.45
CA LYS A 23 -2.10 1.30 -25.11
C LYS A 23 -2.52 2.59 -24.41
N LEU A 24 -1.89 2.86 -23.26
CA LEU A 24 -1.93 4.18 -22.68
C LEU A 24 -1.25 5.13 -23.67
N THR A 25 -1.82 6.30 -23.89
CA THR A 25 -1.15 7.35 -24.64
C THR A 25 0.17 7.75 -23.94
N PRO A 26 1.12 8.36 -24.63
CA PRO A 26 2.36 8.83 -23.98
C PRO A 26 2.11 9.73 -22.76
N ALA A 27 1.09 10.59 -22.82
CA ALA A 27 0.69 11.46 -21.70
C ALA A 27 0.19 10.63 -20.50
N GLU A 28 -0.65 9.62 -20.73
CA GLU A 28 -1.15 8.72 -19.69
C GLU A 28 -0.03 7.87 -19.09
N GLN A 29 0.89 7.36 -19.91
CA GLN A 29 2.05 6.60 -19.42
C GLN A 29 2.93 7.45 -18.50
N THR A 30 3.21 8.69 -18.91
CA THR A 30 3.99 9.64 -18.11
C THR A 30 3.32 9.92 -16.77
N TRP A 31 1.99 10.11 -16.77
CA TRP A 31 1.21 10.38 -15.56
C TRP A 31 1.08 9.17 -14.64
N VAL A 32 0.81 7.97 -15.18
CA VAL A 32 0.61 6.73 -14.40
C VAL A 32 1.92 6.19 -13.83
N SER A 33 3.05 6.33 -14.55
CA SER A 33 4.33 5.70 -14.17
C SER A 33 4.79 5.98 -12.73
N PRO A 34 4.82 7.22 -12.22
CA PRO A 34 5.17 7.50 -10.83
C PRO A 34 4.14 6.93 -9.84
N LEU A 35 2.86 6.90 -10.21
CA LEU A 35 1.79 6.38 -9.38
C LEU A 35 1.83 4.86 -9.24
N LEU A 36 2.28 4.15 -10.27
CA LEU A 36 2.53 2.70 -10.21
C LEU A 36 3.62 2.33 -9.20
N LYS A 37 4.61 3.19 -8.98
CA LYS A 37 5.61 2.97 -7.93
C LYS A 37 4.96 2.99 -6.54
N ILE A 38 4.05 3.96 -6.32
CA ILE A 38 3.28 4.05 -5.08
C ILE A 38 2.42 2.80 -4.92
N TRP A 39 1.68 2.43 -5.96
CA TRP A 39 0.85 1.24 -5.98
C TRP A 39 1.65 -0.03 -5.60
N ASN A 40 2.81 -0.26 -6.22
CA ASN A 40 3.66 -1.41 -5.94
C ASN A 40 4.13 -1.44 -4.48
N THR A 41 4.55 -0.29 -3.94
CA THR A 41 5.02 -0.19 -2.55
C THR A 41 3.88 -0.52 -1.57
N GLN A 42 2.71 0.06 -1.77
CA GLN A 42 1.55 -0.17 -0.90
C GLN A 42 1.06 -1.62 -1.00
N TYR A 43 0.95 -2.16 -2.20
CA TYR A 43 0.50 -3.53 -2.40
C TYR A 43 1.42 -4.57 -1.74
N ALA A 44 2.74 -4.38 -1.86
CA ALA A 44 3.73 -5.24 -1.23
C ALA A 44 3.73 -5.10 0.30
N ALA A 45 3.77 -3.86 0.81
CA ALA A 45 3.81 -3.59 2.24
C ALA A 45 2.54 -4.05 2.96
N GLY A 46 1.35 -3.75 2.42
CA GLY A 46 0.07 -4.18 3.00
C GLY A 46 -0.06 -5.70 3.13
N GLY A 47 0.39 -6.46 2.13
CA GLY A 47 0.44 -7.92 2.18
C GLY A 47 1.39 -8.45 3.26
N LEU A 48 2.54 -7.81 3.43
CA LEU A 48 3.53 -8.20 4.44
C LEU A 48 3.05 -7.90 5.86
N VAL A 49 2.46 -6.73 6.10
CA VAL A 49 1.93 -6.37 7.44
C VAL A 49 0.89 -7.36 7.91
N SER A 50 -0.07 -7.74 7.07
CA SER A 50 -1.10 -8.72 7.43
C SER A 50 -0.50 -10.05 7.87
N LYS A 51 0.53 -10.54 7.15
CA LYS A 51 1.25 -11.78 7.48
C LYS A 51 2.06 -11.65 8.77
N GLN A 52 2.80 -10.56 8.92
CA GLN A 52 3.69 -10.32 10.06
C GLN A 52 2.90 -10.08 11.35
N ALA A 53 1.78 -9.34 11.28
CA ALA A 53 0.92 -9.07 12.43
C ALA A 53 0.29 -10.35 13.02
N SER A 54 0.12 -11.39 12.20
CA SER A 54 -0.36 -12.70 12.63
C SER A 54 0.74 -13.60 13.22
N ALA A 55 2.02 -13.20 13.13
CA ALA A 55 3.12 -14.01 13.66
C ALA A 55 3.16 -13.98 15.19
N LYS A 56 3.55 -15.09 15.80
CA LYS A 56 3.70 -15.20 17.25
C LYS A 56 4.73 -14.16 17.76
N GLY A 57 4.32 -13.38 18.76
CA GLY A 57 5.17 -12.36 19.37
C GLY A 57 5.24 -11.01 18.61
N SER A 58 4.58 -10.89 17.46
CA SER A 58 4.61 -9.66 16.65
C SER A 58 4.12 -8.40 17.39
N LEU A 59 3.22 -8.58 18.35
CA LEU A 59 2.70 -7.48 19.16
C LEU A 59 3.47 -7.28 20.48
N VAL A 60 4.49 -8.10 20.76
CA VAL A 60 5.31 -8.02 21.99
C VAL A 60 6.57 -7.20 21.69
N ALA A 61 6.70 -6.05 22.34
CA ALA A 61 7.84 -5.15 22.15
C ALA A 61 9.19 -5.85 22.40
N GLY A 62 10.19 -5.53 21.58
CA GLY A 62 11.55 -6.06 21.68
C GLY A 62 11.74 -7.47 21.09
N THR A 63 10.70 -8.08 20.53
CA THR A 63 10.89 -9.31 19.77
C THR A 63 11.28 -9.00 18.32
N LYS A 64 12.04 -9.90 17.68
CA LYS A 64 12.39 -9.78 16.26
C LYS A 64 11.15 -9.69 15.36
N ALA A 65 10.07 -10.40 15.70
CA ALA A 65 8.80 -10.33 14.97
C ALA A 65 8.16 -8.95 15.09
N ASN A 66 8.24 -8.32 16.27
CA ASN A 66 7.74 -6.96 16.47
C ASN A 66 8.56 -5.91 15.69
N GLU A 67 9.89 -6.00 15.73
CA GLU A 67 10.77 -5.11 14.98
C GLU A 67 10.51 -5.21 13.47
N THR A 68 10.34 -6.43 12.95
CA THR A 68 10.00 -6.66 11.53
C THR A 68 8.66 -6.04 11.17
N LEU A 69 7.65 -6.20 12.02
CA LEU A 69 6.32 -5.61 11.83
C LEU A 69 6.39 -4.08 11.84
N LEU A 70 7.09 -3.48 12.82
CA LEU A 70 7.24 -2.03 12.91
C LEU A 70 7.93 -1.42 11.69
N ASN A 71 8.98 -2.08 11.17
CA ASN A 71 9.67 -1.63 9.96
C ASN A 71 8.75 -1.66 8.73
N THR A 72 7.88 -2.66 8.63
CA THR A 72 6.92 -2.74 7.51
C THR A 72 5.78 -1.74 7.69
N LEU A 73 5.31 -1.50 8.93
CA LEU A 73 4.32 -0.46 9.22
C LEU A 73 4.84 0.94 8.86
N ALA A 74 6.13 1.20 9.09
CA ALA A 74 6.74 2.49 8.72
C ALA A 74 6.58 2.77 7.21
N ALA A 75 6.74 1.75 6.36
CA ALA A 75 6.55 1.89 4.92
C ALA A 75 5.11 2.24 4.51
N LEU A 76 4.10 1.86 5.33
CA LEU A 76 2.69 2.22 5.10
C LEU A 76 2.33 3.58 5.69
N VAL A 77 2.94 3.96 6.81
CA VAL A 77 2.72 5.29 7.43
C VAL A 77 3.26 6.41 6.55
N ASP A 78 4.27 6.12 5.72
CA ASP A 78 4.75 7.03 4.67
C ASP A 78 3.73 7.25 3.53
N CYS A 79 2.53 6.63 3.60
CA CYS A 79 1.42 6.93 2.68
C CYS A 79 0.94 8.38 2.73
N LYS A 80 1.37 9.15 3.72
CA LYS A 80 1.23 10.60 3.74
C LYS A 80 1.97 11.23 2.55
N GLU A 81 3.21 10.81 2.31
CA GLU A 81 4.00 11.25 1.18
C GLU A 81 3.47 10.76 -0.18
N PRO A 82 3.11 9.46 -0.35
CA PRO A 82 2.39 9.01 -1.54
C PRO A 82 1.08 9.75 -1.82
N HIS A 83 0.26 10.03 -0.81
CA HIS A 83 -0.97 10.79 -0.97
C HIS A 83 -0.70 12.21 -1.52
N ASP A 84 0.31 12.87 -1.01
CA ASP A 84 0.73 14.18 -1.50
C ASP A 84 1.28 14.10 -2.93
N ARG A 85 1.99 13.03 -3.28
CA ARG A 85 2.46 12.76 -4.65
C ARG A 85 1.30 12.49 -5.62
N ILE A 86 0.27 11.76 -5.19
CA ILE A 86 -0.93 11.54 -5.99
C ILE A 86 -1.64 12.87 -6.26
N LYS A 87 -1.75 13.73 -5.25
CA LYS A 87 -2.29 15.09 -5.42
C LYS A 87 -1.40 15.95 -6.33
N ALA A 88 -0.07 15.85 -6.18
CA ALA A 88 0.88 16.58 -6.98
C ALA A 88 0.91 16.14 -8.45
N ALA A 89 0.51 14.91 -8.75
CA ALA A 89 0.37 14.43 -10.12
C ALA A 89 -0.71 15.20 -10.92
N GLY A 90 -1.59 15.91 -10.22
CA GLY A 90 -2.67 16.69 -10.83
C GLY A 90 -3.79 15.79 -11.38
N ASN A 91 -4.66 16.41 -12.17
CA ASN A 91 -5.77 15.71 -12.79
C ASN A 91 -5.26 14.68 -13.82
N PRO A 92 -5.91 13.50 -13.91
CA PRO A 92 -5.61 12.55 -14.95
C PRO A 92 -5.73 13.17 -16.35
N PRO A 93 -4.85 12.78 -17.28
CA PRO A 93 -4.89 13.32 -18.65
C PRO A 93 -6.11 12.82 -19.45
N SER A 94 -6.84 11.87 -18.92
CA SER A 94 -8.10 11.41 -19.50
C SER A 94 -9.06 10.91 -18.41
N PRO A 95 -10.40 11.08 -18.59
CA PRO A 95 -11.41 10.67 -17.61
C PRO A 95 -11.37 9.17 -17.26
N ARG A 96 -10.85 8.32 -18.15
CA ARG A 96 -10.72 6.88 -17.89
C ARG A 96 -9.75 6.55 -16.77
N LEU A 97 -8.87 7.49 -16.39
CA LEU A 97 -7.91 7.33 -15.30
C LEU A 97 -8.40 7.93 -13.97
N ASP A 98 -9.56 8.59 -13.94
CA ASP A 98 -10.12 9.16 -12.70
C ASP A 98 -10.36 8.08 -11.65
N ALA A 99 -10.88 6.92 -12.07
CA ALA A 99 -11.10 5.80 -11.17
C ALA A 99 -9.78 5.23 -10.60
N PHE A 100 -8.71 5.17 -11.41
CA PHE A 100 -7.39 4.76 -10.95
C PHE A 100 -6.87 5.68 -9.84
N GLN A 101 -6.98 6.98 -10.02
CA GLN A 101 -6.54 7.96 -9.02
C GLN A 101 -7.37 7.86 -7.73
N THR A 102 -8.69 7.74 -7.87
CA THR A 102 -9.62 7.63 -6.75
C THR A 102 -9.36 6.35 -5.94
N ASP A 103 -9.24 5.21 -6.60
CA ASP A 103 -9.00 3.93 -5.94
C ASP A 103 -7.62 3.89 -5.25
N LEU A 104 -6.59 4.50 -5.88
CA LEU A 104 -5.26 4.59 -5.28
C LEU A 104 -5.25 5.50 -4.04
N ASN A 105 -5.96 6.63 -4.07
CA ASN A 105 -6.13 7.51 -2.91
C ASN A 105 -6.82 6.77 -1.76
N THR A 106 -7.95 6.12 -2.05
CA THR A 106 -8.72 5.37 -1.04
C THR A 106 -7.88 4.24 -0.46
N ALA A 107 -7.09 3.55 -1.27
CA ALA A 107 -6.17 2.52 -0.80
C ALA A 107 -5.15 3.08 0.20
N CYS A 108 -4.55 4.24 -0.09
CA CYS A 108 -3.62 4.91 0.82
C CYS A 108 -4.27 5.28 2.16
N GLU A 109 -5.50 5.77 2.14
CA GLU A 109 -6.24 6.11 3.36
C GLU A 109 -6.52 4.86 4.21
N ASP A 110 -7.00 3.79 3.58
CA ASP A 110 -7.27 2.51 4.25
C ASP A 110 -5.98 1.89 4.82
N ASP A 111 -4.86 1.93 4.07
CA ASP A 111 -3.56 1.41 4.50
C ASP A 111 -3.01 2.20 5.69
N LEU A 112 -3.09 3.53 5.66
CA LEU A 112 -2.68 4.40 6.76
C LEU A 112 -3.53 4.14 8.02
N GLN A 113 -4.85 4.01 7.86
CA GLN A 113 -5.75 3.65 8.95
C GLN A 113 -5.39 2.28 9.53
N GLY A 114 -5.17 1.30 8.67
CA GLY A 114 -4.79 -0.05 9.06
C GLY A 114 -3.48 -0.09 9.83
N ALA A 115 -2.44 0.57 9.31
CA ALA A 115 -1.14 0.67 9.96
C ALA A 115 -1.22 1.32 11.35
N ASN A 116 -1.98 2.42 11.47
CA ASN A 116 -2.19 3.09 12.76
C ASN A 116 -2.92 2.20 13.79
N LEU A 117 -3.90 1.43 13.36
CA LEU A 117 -4.62 0.50 14.24
C LEU A 117 -3.73 -0.65 14.69
N VAL A 118 -2.89 -1.21 13.82
CA VAL A 118 -1.91 -2.24 14.20
C VAL A 118 -0.88 -1.66 15.18
N ALA A 119 -0.35 -0.48 14.95
CA ALA A 119 0.56 0.19 15.88
C ALA A 119 -0.09 0.44 17.25
N LYS A 120 -1.35 0.89 17.28
CA LYS A 120 -2.13 1.05 18.52
C LYS A 120 -2.42 -0.29 19.22
N SER A 121 -2.46 -1.42 18.51
CA SER A 121 -2.60 -2.74 19.12
C SER A 121 -1.34 -3.15 19.89
N ILE A 122 -0.15 -2.87 19.34
CA ILE A 122 1.14 -3.10 20.01
C ILE A 122 1.21 -2.31 21.33
N ASN A 123 0.81 -1.04 21.32
CA ASN A 123 0.75 -0.23 22.53
C ASN A 123 -0.23 -0.81 23.56
N ALA A 124 -1.39 -1.30 23.11
CA ALA A 124 -2.37 -1.91 24.01
C ALA A 124 -1.87 -3.22 24.66
N VAL A 125 -1.05 -4.02 23.97
CA VAL A 125 -0.36 -5.17 24.56
C VAL A 125 0.59 -4.73 25.65
N ARG A 126 1.42 -3.71 25.37
CA ARG A 126 2.36 -3.14 26.35
C ARG A 126 1.65 -2.63 27.61
N ASP A 127 0.46 -2.07 27.45
CA ASP A 127 -0.37 -1.56 28.55
C ASP A 127 -1.20 -2.65 29.25
N GLY A 128 -1.04 -3.93 28.92
CA GLY A 128 -1.78 -5.07 29.50
C GLY A 128 -3.25 -5.16 29.04
N LYS A 129 -3.67 -4.42 28.02
CA LYS A 129 -5.05 -4.32 27.53
C LYS A 129 -5.32 -5.31 26.39
N SER A 130 -5.24 -6.61 26.66
CA SER A 130 -5.28 -7.67 25.64
C SER A 130 -6.53 -7.67 24.76
N SER A 131 -7.72 -7.44 25.31
CA SER A 131 -8.97 -7.37 24.53
C SER A 131 -8.98 -6.21 23.55
N LEU A 132 -8.49 -5.04 23.98
CA LEU A 132 -8.35 -3.86 23.16
C LEU A 132 -7.30 -4.05 22.06
N ALA A 133 -6.19 -4.71 22.39
CA ALA A 133 -5.16 -5.06 21.41
C ALA A 133 -5.74 -5.93 20.29
N THR A 134 -6.47 -6.99 20.67
CA THR A 134 -7.11 -7.90 19.71
C THR A 134 -8.12 -7.20 18.83
N SER A 135 -8.96 -6.33 19.40
CA SER A 135 -9.95 -5.55 18.64
C SER A 135 -9.28 -4.63 17.63
N ARG A 136 -8.26 -3.88 18.05
CA ARG A 136 -7.49 -2.97 17.18
C ARG A 136 -6.75 -3.70 16.08
N LEU A 137 -6.15 -4.85 16.40
CA LEU A 137 -5.46 -5.68 15.40
C LEU A 137 -6.42 -6.16 14.31
N ARG A 138 -7.58 -6.69 14.68
CA ARG A 138 -8.60 -7.14 13.73
C ARG A 138 -9.07 -5.99 12.84
N ALA A 139 -9.38 -4.84 13.42
CA ALA A 139 -9.78 -3.66 12.68
C ALA A 139 -8.68 -3.18 11.72
N GLY A 140 -7.42 -3.19 12.17
CA GLY A 140 -6.27 -2.82 11.35
C GLY A 140 -6.07 -3.76 10.16
N ILE A 141 -6.12 -5.08 10.38
CA ILE A 141 -6.04 -6.08 9.30
C ILE A 141 -7.21 -5.92 8.31
N SER A 142 -8.42 -5.63 8.81
CA SER A 142 -9.57 -5.39 7.94
C SER A 142 -9.39 -4.15 7.06
N ALA A 143 -8.84 -3.06 7.60
CA ALA A 143 -8.54 -1.85 6.83
C ALA A 143 -7.48 -2.12 5.75
N LEU A 144 -6.37 -2.78 6.10
CA LEU A 144 -5.34 -3.17 5.14
C LEU A 144 -5.88 -4.07 4.02
N TYR A 145 -6.82 -4.97 4.34
CA TYR A 145 -7.47 -5.78 3.32
C TYR A 145 -8.32 -4.94 2.37
N LYS A 146 -9.06 -3.94 2.89
CA LYS A 146 -9.83 -3.00 2.07
C LYS A 146 -8.91 -2.20 1.16
N GLY A 147 -7.82 -1.62 1.68
CA GLY A 147 -6.82 -0.91 0.89
C GLY A 147 -6.29 -1.78 -0.25
N ARG A 148 -5.95 -3.03 0.04
CA ARG A 148 -5.50 -3.97 -1.00
C ARG A 148 -6.55 -4.23 -2.08
N LEU A 149 -7.84 -4.32 -1.73
CA LEU A 149 -8.92 -4.45 -2.72
C LEU A 149 -9.03 -3.22 -3.63
N GLN A 150 -8.84 -2.02 -3.07
CA GLN A 150 -8.80 -0.79 -3.88
C GLN A 150 -7.59 -0.75 -4.80
N LEU A 151 -6.41 -1.19 -4.34
CA LEU A 151 -5.23 -1.33 -5.20
C LEU A 151 -5.48 -2.28 -6.38
N VAL A 152 -6.17 -3.40 -6.15
CA VAL A 152 -6.56 -4.32 -7.24
C VAL A 152 -7.49 -3.63 -8.22
N LYS A 153 -8.50 -2.90 -7.76
CA LYS A 153 -9.41 -2.13 -8.63
C LYS A 153 -8.66 -1.08 -9.45
N ALA A 154 -7.78 -0.30 -8.80
CA ALA A 154 -6.95 0.68 -9.49
C ALA A 154 -6.13 0.02 -10.61
N TYR A 155 -5.52 -1.13 -10.34
CA TYR A 155 -4.76 -1.87 -11.36
C TYR A 155 -5.64 -2.36 -12.52
N GLU A 156 -6.87 -2.81 -12.23
CA GLU A 156 -7.82 -3.22 -13.27
C GLU A 156 -8.19 -2.07 -14.21
N VAL A 157 -8.29 -0.84 -13.72
CA VAL A 157 -8.58 0.33 -14.57
C VAL A 157 -7.52 0.47 -15.67
N ILE A 158 -6.23 0.40 -15.30
CA ILE A 158 -5.16 0.54 -16.27
C ILE A 158 -5.05 -0.66 -17.21
N THR A 159 -5.34 -1.87 -16.72
CA THR A 159 -5.29 -3.09 -17.55
C THR A 159 -6.51 -3.24 -18.47
N LYS A 160 -7.70 -2.79 -18.04
CA LYS A 160 -8.93 -2.80 -18.86
C LYS A 160 -8.93 -1.68 -19.90
N ALA A 161 -8.34 -0.52 -19.59
CA ALA A 161 -8.21 0.57 -20.54
C ALA A 161 -7.49 0.15 -21.84
N GLY A 162 -6.77 -0.98 -21.81
CA GLY A 162 -6.12 -1.54 -22.98
C GLY A 162 -6.84 -2.64 -23.71
N LYS A 163 -7.87 -3.20 -23.12
CA LYS A 163 -8.68 -4.21 -23.82
C LYS A 163 -9.79 -3.59 -24.67
N GLY A 164 -10.17 -2.33 -24.42
CA GLY A 164 -11.22 -1.61 -25.13
C GLY A 164 -10.82 -0.94 -26.44
N SER A 165 -9.54 -0.99 -26.84
CA SER A 165 -9.07 -0.44 -28.11
C SER A 165 -8.94 -1.47 -29.23
N GLY A 166 -9.67 -2.58 -29.14
CA GLY A 166 -9.93 -3.46 -30.25
C GLY A 166 -10.85 -2.77 -31.26
N LEU A 167 -10.35 -1.80 -31.97
CA LEU A 167 -10.90 -1.39 -33.25
C LEU A 167 -10.73 -2.59 -34.18
N THR A 168 -11.81 -3.32 -34.35
CA THR A 168 -12.00 -4.16 -35.52
C THR A 168 -11.84 -3.29 -36.75
N ALA A 169 -10.86 -3.62 -37.56
CA ALA A 169 -10.71 -3.12 -38.92
C ALA A 169 -11.88 -3.59 -39.78
#